data_313c08764d601924c93bd3d961b59078
#
_entry.id   313c08764d601924c93bd3d961b59078
#
_cell.length_a   1.000
_cell.length_b   1.000
_cell.length_c   1.000
_cell.angle_alpha   90.00
_cell.angle_beta   90.00
_cell.angle_gamma   90.00
#
_symmetry.space_group_name_H-M   'P 1'
#
loop_
_entity.id
_entity.type
_entity.pdbx_description
1 polymer ?
#
loop_
_entity_poly.entity_id
_entity_poly.type
_entity_poly.pdbx_seq_one_letter_code
_entity_poly.pdbx_strand_id
1 'polypeptide(L)'
;MAHYTQVTVFGGTGFIGRYLIDRLANLGLIVRVATRSPASTYFLRTAGTVGQVVPILCNIHNDDHVQQAIQGSDWVINLVGTLAEGGKSQSFEKLHHEFPARIAAIAEKSGVKRLVHVSALGATLESKSVYAQSKAKGENAVMTNFPQATILRPSVVYGPEDRFFNFFAKMATIAPFLPLIGGGKTRFQPVYVGDVVKAIIASLKQPTEHVQGKIFELGGDQVYSFKSLLQKLAQFTGTKSRLLTIPFPIAKIQGAILQYLPGSLLTVDQVQQLKNDNVVTGTKPGLKDLGITPEDLDAILPSYLTRFRGGRFAFKRTA
;
A
#
# COMPACT_ATOMS: atom_id res chain seq x y z
N MET A 1 8.47 28.24 23.44
CA MET A 1 8.09 26.81 23.45
C MET A 1 8.67 26.17 22.21
N ALA A 2 9.31 25.01 22.31
CA ALA A 2 9.79 24.30 21.14
C ALA A 2 8.58 23.89 20.27
N HIS A 3 8.54 24.33 19.03
CA HIS A 3 7.49 23.95 18.09
C HIS A 3 7.82 22.56 17.52
N TYR A 4 7.14 21.53 18.01
CA TYR A 4 7.27 20.19 17.45
C TYR A 4 6.42 20.08 16.18
N THR A 5 7.03 19.62 15.09
CA THR A 5 6.28 19.33 13.86
C THR A 5 5.25 18.24 14.12
N GLN A 6 3.99 18.54 13.82
CA GLN A 6 2.87 17.64 14.00
C GLN A 6 2.40 17.05 12.67
N VAL A 7 2.22 15.73 12.64
CA VAL A 7 1.79 15.01 11.45
C VAL A 7 0.52 14.20 11.73
N THR A 8 -0.49 14.32 10.86
CA THR A 8 -1.69 13.47 10.90
C THR A 8 -1.60 12.40 9.82
N VAL A 9 -1.77 11.14 10.25
CA VAL A 9 -1.72 9.96 9.38
C VAL A 9 -3.09 9.28 9.34
N PHE A 10 -3.72 9.29 8.17
CA PHE A 10 -4.91 8.49 7.87
C PHE A 10 -4.48 7.12 7.34
N GLY A 11 -5.06 6.05 7.88
CA GLY A 11 -4.67 4.68 7.53
C GLY A 11 -3.41 4.19 8.27
N GLY A 12 -3.02 4.86 9.36
CA GLY A 12 -1.83 4.53 10.16
C GLY A 12 -1.83 3.13 10.78
N THR A 13 -2.97 2.50 10.97
CA THR A 13 -3.09 1.11 11.47
C THR A 13 -2.85 0.04 10.40
N GLY A 14 -2.75 0.44 9.14
CA GLY A 14 -2.51 -0.45 8.01
C GLY A 14 -1.08 -0.95 7.89
N PHE A 15 -0.81 -1.74 6.84
CA PHE A 15 0.51 -2.32 6.60
C PHE A 15 1.61 -1.26 6.45
N ILE A 16 1.49 -0.29 5.54
CA ILE A 16 2.48 0.79 5.40
C ILE A 16 2.48 1.69 6.64
N GLY A 17 1.29 1.96 7.20
CA GLY A 17 1.11 2.90 8.29
C GLY A 17 1.90 2.56 9.55
N ARG A 18 1.95 1.30 9.95
CA ARG A 18 2.70 0.87 11.15
C ARG A 18 4.20 1.17 11.07
N TYR A 19 4.81 0.92 9.92
CA TYR A 19 6.22 1.23 9.66
C TYR A 19 6.45 2.74 9.59
N LEU A 20 5.50 3.47 8.99
CA LEU A 20 5.59 4.92 8.88
C LEU A 20 5.51 5.60 10.25
N ILE A 21 4.56 5.20 11.11
CA ILE A 21 4.38 5.78 12.45
C ILE A 21 5.64 5.57 13.29
N ASP A 22 6.19 4.37 13.29
CA ASP A 22 7.46 4.07 13.97
C ASP A 22 8.56 5.02 13.49
N ARG A 23 8.72 5.17 12.19
CA ARG A 23 9.76 6.02 11.63
C ARG A 23 9.55 7.51 11.90
N LEU A 24 8.29 8.01 11.85
CA LEU A 24 7.97 9.39 12.17
C LEU A 24 8.21 9.71 13.65
N ALA A 25 7.86 8.79 14.54
CA ALA A 25 8.14 8.92 15.99
C ALA A 25 9.63 8.97 16.26
N ASN A 26 10.43 8.09 15.66
CA ASN A 26 11.90 8.09 15.77
C ASN A 26 12.56 9.37 15.21
N LEU A 27 11.87 10.12 14.35
CA LEU A 27 12.31 11.45 13.89
C LEU A 27 11.92 12.58 14.86
N GLY A 28 11.33 12.28 16.00
CA GLY A 28 10.93 13.27 17.02
C GLY A 28 9.63 14.02 16.70
N LEU A 29 8.81 13.52 15.75
CA LEU A 29 7.57 14.16 15.37
C LEU A 29 6.42 13.76 16.31
N ILE A 30 5.45 14.66 16.51
CA ILE A 30 4.16 14.30 17.13
C ILE A 30 3.27 13.70 16.05
N VAL A 31 2.86 12.45 16.24
CA VAL A 31 2.10 11.68 15.24
C VAL A 31 0.66 11.47 15.70
N ARG A 32 -0.28 12.10 15.03
CA ARG A 32 -1.72 11.83 15.18
C ARG A 32 -2.13 10.70 14.26
N VAL A 33 -2.74 9.66 14.82
CA VAL A 33 -3.24 8.50 14.07
C VAL A 33 -4.75 8.59 13.97
N ALA A 34 -5.24 9.03 12.82
CA ALA A 34 -6.68 9.10 12.57
C ALA A 34 -7.24 7.68 12.35
N THR A 35 -8.14 7.25 13.23
CA THR A 35 -8.67 5.88 13.26
C THR A 35 -10.13 5.81 13.68
N ARG A 36 -10.85 4.81 13.20
CA ARG A 36 -12.23 4.50 13.61
C ARG A 36 -12.32 3.89 15.01
N SER A 37 -11.23 3.30 15.49
CA SER A 37 -11.14 2.65 16.81
C SER A 37 -9.81 2.97 17.45
N PRO A 38 -9.72 3.98 18.32
CA PRO A 38 -8.49 4.33 19.04
C PRO A 38 -7.92 3.16 19.84
N ALA A 39 -8.76 2.30 20.42
CA ALA A 39 -8.32 1.13 21.17
C ALA A 39 -7.50 0.15 20.32
N SER A 40 -7.83 0.00 19.03
CA SER A 40 -7.09 -0.89 18.10
C SER A 40 -5.69 -0.38 17.71
N THR A 41 -5.28 0.80 18.19
CA THR A 41 -4.00 1.44 17.85
C THR A 41 -2.99 1.39 18.99
N TYR A 42 -3.29 0.76 20.13
CA TYR A 42 -2.40 0.77 21.28
C TYR A 42 -0.99 0.23 21.00
N PHE A 43 -0.89 -0.73 20.07
CA PHE A 43 0.40 -1.26 19.63
C PHE A 43 1.29 -0.20 18.92
N LEU A 44 0.70 0.88 18.39
CA LEU A 44 1.45 1.98 17.78
C LEU A 44 2.05 2.95 18.80
N ARG A 45 1.52 2.98 20.03
CA ARG A 45 2.03 3.88 21.07
C ARG A 45 3.43 3.52 21.54
N THR A 46 3.83 2.26 21.37
CA THR A 46 5.17 1.78 21.71
C THR A 46 6.25 2.26 20.72
N ALA A 47 5.86 2.83 19.60
CA ALA A 47 6.78 3.38 18.60
C ALA A 47 7.45 4.71 19.03
N GLY A 48 6.93 5.37 20.05
CA GLY A 48 7.45 6.67 20.52
C GLY A 48 7.37 6.84 22.05
N THR A 49 7.78 8.01 22.51
CA THR A 49 7.64 8.40 23.92
C THR A 49 6.18 8.69 24.29
N VAL A 50 5.89 8.81 25.59
CA VAL A 50 4.53 9.10 26.07
C VAL A 50 4.01 10.40 25.47
N GLY A 51 2.81 10.35 24.89
CA GLY A 51 2.17 11.51 24.24
C GLY A 51 2.65 11.82 22.82
N GLN A 52 3.63 11.11 22.29
CA GLN A 52 4.17 11.36 20.95
C GLN A 52 3.30 10.73 19.84
N VAL A 53 2.77 9.53 20.05
CA VAL A 53 1.84 8.87 19.12
C VAL A 53 0.44 8.92 19.70
N VAL A 54 -0.44 9.74 19.10
CA VAL A 54 -1.77 10.07 19.63
C VAL A 54 -2.85 9.55 18.70
N PRO A 55 -3.57 8.49 19.06
CA PRO A 55 -4.75 8.06 18.33
C PRO A 55 -5.88 9.07 18.45
N ILE A 56 -6.50 9.42 17.31
CA ILE A 56 -7.66 10.33 17.24
C ILE A 56 -8.83 9.57 16.62
N LEU A 57 -9.98 9.61 17.31
CA LEU A 57 -11.21 9.07 16.75
C LEU A 57 -11.62 9.87 15.51
N CYS A 58 -11.67 9.20 14.37
CA CYS A 58 -12.00 9.83 13.11
C CYS A 58 -12.85 8.92 12.24
N ASN A 59 -14.09 9.33 11.99
CA ASN A 59 -14.90 8.79 10.92
C ASN A 59 -14.58 9.56 9.63
N ILE A 60 -13.98 8.91 8.66
CA ILE A 60 -13.55 9.52 7.40
C ILE A 60 -14.70 10.01 6.50
N HIS A 61 -15.94 9.64 6.83
CA HIS A 61 -17.15 10.10 6.13
C HIS A 61 -17.79 11.34 6.77
N ASN A 62 -17.18 11.86 7.86
CA ASN A 62 -17.65 13.06 8.58
C ASN A 62 -16.57 14.14 8.48
N ASP A 63 -16.94 15.29 7.92
CA ASP A 63 -16.02 16.42 7.67
C ASP A 63 -15.46 17.01 8.95
N ASP A 64 -16.28 17.14 10.01
CA ASP A 64 -15.85 17.68 11.30
C ASP A 64 -14.77 16.79 11.95
N HIS A 65 -14.93 15.46 11.86
CA HIS A 65 -13.94 14.53 12.39
C HIS A 65 -12.63 14.60 11.60
N VAL A 66 -12.69 14.76 10.27
CA VAL A 66 -11.49 14.92 9.43
C VAL A 66 -10.83 16.27 9.73
N GLN A 67 -11.60 17.34 9.88
CA GLN A 67 -11.10 18.66 10.23
C GLN A 67 -10.42 18.66 11.61
N GLN A 68 -11.05 18.07 12.63
CA GLN A 68 -10.46 17.93 13.97
C GLN A 68 -9.14 17.15 13.93
N ALA A 69 -9.07 16.09 13.13
CA ALA A 69 -7.85 15.30 13.00
C ALA A 69 -6.71 16.10 12.34
N ILE A 70 -7.02 16.97 11.36
CA ILE A 70 -6.04 17.77 10.60
C ILE A 70 -5.66 19.06 11.34
N GLN A 71 -6.56 19.63 12.14
CA GLN A 71 -6.36 20.92 12.79
C GLN A 71 -5.02 21.02 13.53
N GLY A 72 -4.21 22.03 13.18
CA GLY A 72 -2.89 22.27 13.76
C GLY A 72 -1.80 21.29 13.30
N SER A 73 -2.05 20.45 12.29
CA SER A 73 -1.02 19.60 11.70
C SER A 73 -0.19 20.38 10.68
N ASP A 74 1.13 20.24 10.75
CA ASP A 74 2.03 20.77 9.72
C ASP A 74 1.96 19.89 8.47
N TRP A 75 1.84 18.57 8.65
CA TRP A 75 1.86 17.58 7.57
C TRP A 75 0.67 16.63 7.67
N VAL A 76 0.17 16.20 6.53
CA VAL A 76 -0.91 15.21 6.42
C VAL A 76 -0.50 14.10 5.47
N ILE A 77 -0.77 12.85 5.85
CA ILE A 77 -0.46 11.68 5.05
C ILE A 77 -1.72 10.83 4.90
N ASN A 78 -2.10 10.53 3.66
CA ASN A 78 -3.21 9.64 3.36
C ASN A 78 -2.72 8.30 2.82
N LEU A 79 -2.89 7.25 3.63
CA LEU A 79 -2.61 5.85 3.30
C LEU A 79 -3.89 5.03 3.13
N VAL A 80 -5.08 5.66 3.23
CA VAL A 80 -6.34 4.93 3.18
C VAL A 80 -6.57 4.38 1.78
N GLY A 81 -6.87 3.09 1.72
CA GLY A 81 -7.20 2.40 0.50
C GLY A 81 -7.63 0.96 0.76
N THR A 82 -8.30 0.36 -0.21
CA THR A 82 -8.71 -1.04 -0.19
C THR A 82 -8.42 -1.69 -1.54
N LEU A 83 -8.19 -3.01 -1.54
CA LEU A 83 -8.02 -3.80 -2.78
C LEU A 83 -9.31 -4.50 -3.22
N ALA A 84 -10.36 -4.42 -2.40
CA ALA A 84 -11.68 -4.97 -2.70
C ALA A 84 -12.74 -4.12 -1.99
N GLU A 85 -13.94 -4.05 -2.56
CA GLU A 85 -15.05 -3.33 -1.95
C GLU A 85 -15.64 -4.14 -0.80
N GLY A 86 -15.92 -3.48 0.32
CA GLY A 86 -16.47 -4.07 1.55
C GLY A 86 -17.85 -3.53 1.91
N GLY A 87 -18.71 -3.28 0.92
CA GLY A 87 -20.03 -2.69 1.09
C GLY A 87 -20.05 -1.17 0.88
N LYS A 88 -21.24 -0.56 1.08
CA LYS A 88 -21.51 0.85 0.70
C LYS A 88 -20.55 1.87 1.32
N SER A 89 -20.09 1.66 2.55
CA SER A 89 -19.16 2.57 3.23
C SER A 89 -17.68 2.32 2.88
N GLN A 90 -17.37 1.21 2.24
CA GLN A 90 -16.02 0.80 1.86
C GLN A 90 -15.94 0.56 0.34
N SER A 91 -16.68 1.33 -0.46
CA SER A 91 -16.57 1.32 -1.91
C SER A 91 -15.29 2.03 -2.38
N PHE A 92 -14.82 1.67 -3.56
CA PHE A 92 -13.69 2.37 -4.19
C PHE A 92 -13.97 3.86 -4.36
N GLU A 93 -15.20 4.23 -4.76
CA GLU A 93 -15.57 5.64 -4.91
C GLU A 93 -15.37 6.42 -3.60
N LYS A 94 -15.86 5.91 -2.48
CA LYS A 94 -15.74 6.58 -1.19
C LYS A 94 -14.31 6.65 -0.66
N LEU A 95 -13.57 5.55 -0.75
CA LEU A 95 -12.24 5.47 -0.14
C LEU A 95 -11.12 6.01 -1.02
N HIS A 96 -11.26 5.92 -2.34
CA HIS A 96 -10.20 6.29 -3.27
C HIS A 96 -10.43 7.64 -3.95
N HIS A 97 -11.68 8.15 -3.98
CA HIS A 97 -12.02 9.42 -4.62
C HIS A 97 -12.57 10.45 -3.62
N GLU A 98 -13.75 10.20 -3.02
CA GLU A 98 -14.40 11.19 -2.13
C GLU A 98 -13.53 11.53 -0.91
N PHE A 99 -12.94 10.54 -0.27
CA PHE A 99 -12.14 10.77 0.94
C PHE A 99 -10.82 11.50 0.68
N PRO A 100 -10.00 11.14 -0.34
CA PRO A 100 -8.84 11.94 -0.72
C PRO A 100 -9.19 13.39 -1.10
N ALA A 101 -10.30 13.61 -1.82
CA ALA A 101 -10.80 14.96 -2.13
C ALA A 101 -11.07 15.76 -0.86
N ARG A 102 -11.76 15.16 0.11
CA ARG A 102 -12.10 15.76 1.41
C ARG A 102 -10.85 16.13 2.20
N ILE A 103 -9.88 15.19 2.32
CA ILE A 103 -8.61 15.47 3.00
C ILE A 103 -7.90 16.67 2.37
N ALA A 104 -7.78 16.66 1.05
CA ALA A 104 -7.07 17.70 0.32
C ALA A 104 -7.72 19.09 0.53
N ALA A 105 -9.04 19.18 0.40
CA ALA A 105 -9.78 20.41 0.61
C ALA A 105 -9.67 20.94 2.05
N ILE A 106 -9.75 20.06 3.04
CA ILE A 106 -9.63 20.44 4.46
C ILE A 106 -8.18 20.80 4.78
N ALA A 107 -7.18 20.08 4.26
CA ALA A 107 -5.77 20.36 4.47
C ALA A 107 -5.38 21.75 3.93
N GLU A 108 -5.84 22.10 2.74
CA GLU A 108 -5.62 23.43 2.14
C GLU A 108 -6.21 24.55 3.01
N LYS A 109 -7.47 24.41 3.40
CA LYS A 109 -8.14 25.38 4.29
C LYS A 109 -7.49 25.50 5.67
N SER A 110 -6.87 24.44 6.16
CA SER A 110 -6.21 24.39 7.48
C SER A 110 -4.76 24.87 7.45
N GLY A 111 -4.22 25.27 6.30
CA GLY A 111 -2.85 25.75 6.15
C GLY A 111 -1.80 24.65 6.33
N VAL A 112 -2.14 23.41 5.99
CA VAL A 112 -1.20 22.28 6.01
C VAL A 112 -0.06 22.53 5.01
N LYS A 113 1.20 22.36 5.47
CA LYS A 113 2.38 22.65 4.66
C LYS A 113 2.72 21.54 3.64
N ARG A 114 2.39 20.30 3.96
CA ARG A 114 2.68 19.11 3.14
C ARG A 114 1.53 18.11 3.18
N LEU A 115 1.08 17.68 2.02
CA LEU A 115 0.15 16.57 1.85
C LEU A 115 0.79 15.48 0.99
N VAL A 116 0.89 14.28 1.54
CA VAL A 116 1.34 13.09 0.80
C VAL A 116 0.17 12.12 0.65
N HIS A 117 -0.15 11.76 -0.59
CA HIS A 117 -1.20 10.80 -0.91
C HIS A 117 -0.61 9.54 -1.54
N VAL A 118 -0.90 8.36 -0.96
CA VAL A 118 -0.47 7.08 -1.51
C VAL A 118 -1.57 6.51 -2.42
N SER A 119 -1.25 6.49 -3.71
CA SER A 119 -2.05 5.92 -4.79
C SER A 119 -1.57 4.50 -5.14
N ALA A 120 -1.52 4.14 -6.42
CA ALA A 120 -0.98 2.87 -6.89
C ALA A 120 -0.46 3.00 -8.34
N LEU A 121 0.52 2.18 -8.72
CA LEU A 121 0.92 2.05 -10.12
C LEU A 121 -0.27 1.61 -10.99
N GLY A 122 -0.33 2.14 -12.20
CA GLY A 122 -1.39 1.86 -13.14
C GLY A 122 -2.68 2.66 -12.90
N ALA A 123 -2.67 3.65 -11.97
CA ALA A 123 -3.79 4.58 -11.80
C ALA A 123 -3.98 5.41 -13.08
N THR A 124 -5.09 5.16 -13.81
CA THR A 124 -5.50 5.89 -15.00
C THR A 124 -7.01 5.81 -15.20
N LEU A 125 -7.62 6.89 -15.67
CA LEU A 125 -9.06 6.93 -15.97
C LEU A 125 -9.45 6.01 -17.13
N GLU A 126 -8.53 5.69 -18.01
CA GLU A 126 -8.71 4.85 -19.20
C GLU A 126 -8.65 3.35 -18.88
N SER A 127 -8.31 2.98 -17.65
CA SER A 127 -8.23 1.58 -17.25
C SER A 127 -9.58 0.87 -17.34
N LYS A 128 -9.56 -0.42 -17.66
CA LYS A 128 -10.74 -1.31 -17.52
C LYS A 128 -10.95 -1.80 -16.08
N SER A 129 -10.01 -1.52 -15.16
CA SER A 129 -10.11 -1.81 -13.74
C SER A 129 -10.77 -0.64 -13.01
N VAL A 130 -11.84 -0.92 -12.27
CA VAL A 130 -12.55 0.08 -11.45
C VAL A 130 -11.64 0.60 -10.34
N TYR A 131 -10.81 -0.27 -9.77
CA TYR A 131 -9.78 0.12 -8.79
C TYR A 131 -8.82 1.17 -9.37
N ALA A 132 -8.24 0.91 -10.54
CA ALA A 132 -7.28 1.83 -11.16
C ALA A 132 -7.92 3.17 -11.53
N GLN A 133 -9.16 3.15 -12.05
CA GLN A 133 -9.94 4.37 -12.31
C GLN A 133 -10.20 5.16 -11.03
N SER A 134 -10.61 4.48 -9.95
CA SER A 134 -10.91 5.14 -8.68
C SER A 134 -9.67 5.80 -8.06
N LYS A 135 -8.50 5.15 -8.18
CA LYS A 135 -7.22 5.75 -7.77
C LYS A 135 -6.89 7.00 -8.57
N ALA A 136 -7.05 6.95 -9.90
CA ALA A 136 -6.83 8.12 -10.76
C ALA A 136 -7.77 9.29 -10.45
N LYS A 137 -9.07 9.01 -10.21
CA LYS A 137 -10.03 10.02 -9.75
C LYS A 137 -9.57 10.68 -8.44
N GLY A 138 -9.10 9.88 -7.48
CA GLY A 138 -8.57 10.37 -6.22
C GLY A 138 -7.35 11.27 -6.38
N GLU A 139 -6.41 10.88 -7.23
CA GLU A 139 -5.24 11.70 -7.55
C GLU A 139 -5.64 13.05 -8.14
N ASN A 140 -6.54 13.04 -9.13
CA ASN A 140 -7.06 14.27 -9.74
C ASN A 140 -7.75 15.15 -8.71
N ALA A 141 -8.58 14.58 -7.84
CA ALA A 141 -9.27 15.31 -6.78
C ALA A 141 -8.29 15.91 -5.75
N VAL A 142 -7.24 15.17 -5.38
CA VAL A 142 -6.17 15.68 -4.50
C VAL A 142 -5.45 16.84 -5.15
N MET A 143 -5.01 16.70 -6.40
CA MET A 143 -4.27 17.76 -7.11
C MET A 143 -5.13 19.00 -7.38
N THR A 144 -6.44 18.84 -7.57
CA THR A 144 -7.38 19.96 -7.74
C THR A 144 -7.54 20.75 -6.44
N ASN A 145 -7.68 20.05 -5.28
CA ASN A 145 -7.97 20.68 -3.99
C ASN A 145 -6.71 21.07 -3.21
N PHE A 146 -5.56 20.46 -3.49
CA PHE A 146 -4.25 20.75 -2.89
C PHE A 146 -3.16 20.59 -3.96
N PRO A 147 -2.94 21.59 -4.84
CA PRO A 147 -2.05 21.46 -6.01
C PRO A 147 -0.59 21.11 -5.67
N GLN A 148 -0.17 21.43 -4.45
CA GLN A 148 1.17 21.12 -3.95
C GLN A 148 1.32 19.71 -3.35
N ALA A 149 0.29 18.87 -3.40
CA ALA A 149 0.36 17.51 -2.89
C ALA A 149 1.44 16.69 -3.61
N THR A 150 2.09 15.80 -2.87
CA THR A 150 2.94 14.76 -3.46
C THR A 150 2.15 13.46 -3.54
N ILE A 151 2.07 12.88 -4.73
CA ILE A 151 1.39 11.61 -4.97
C ILE A 151 2.45 10.51 -5.16
N LEU A 152 2.30 9.42 -4.42
CA LEU A 152 3.16 8.24 -4.52
C LEU A 152 2.36 7.08 -5.11
N ARG A 153 2.85 6.50 -6.19
CA ARG A 153 2.27 5.33 -6.88
C ARG A 153 3.16 4.10 -6.66
N PRO A 154 3.02 3.39 -5.54
CA PRO A 154 3.79 2.16 -5.34
C PRO A 154 3.30 1.03 -6.25
N SER A 155 4.21 0.17 -6.67
CA SER A 155 3.94 -1.18 -7.16
C SER A 155 3.39 -2.06 -6.03
N VAL A 156 3.32 -3.38 -6.23
CA VAL A 156 2.99 -4.31 -5.15
C VAL A 156 3.98 -4.13 -4.00
N VAL A 157 3.47 -3.69 -2.85
CA VAL A 157 4.29 -3.45 -1.65
C VAL A 157 4.47 -4.77 -0.90
N TYR A 158 5.71 -5.13 -0.60
CA TYR A 158 6.05 -6.34 0.13
C TYR A 158 6.75 -6.08 1.46
N GLY A 159 6.68 -7.06 2.37
CA GLY A 159 7.27 -7.01 3.71
C GLY A 159 6.57 -7.98 4.67
N PRO A 160 6.96 -8.03 5.96
CA PRO A 160 6.51 -9.05 6.91
C PRO A 160 4.99 -9.23 7.02
N GLU A 161 4.19 -8.19 6.83
CA GLU A 161 2.72 -8.22 6.90
C GLU A 161 2.04 -7.96 5.55
N ASP A 162 2.76 -8.11 4.43
CA ASP A 162 2.16 -7.95 3.10
C ASP A 162 1.04 -8.97 2.87
N ARG A 163 0.15 -8.62 1.93
CA ARG A 163 -0.94 -9.53 1.55
C ARG A 163 -0.56 -10.44 0.38
N PHE A 164 0.40 -10.06 -0.45
CA PHE A 164 0.73 -10.80 -1.67
C PHE A 164 1.54 -12.06 -1.35
N PHE A 165 2.76 -11.92 -0.86
CA PHE A 165 3.62 -13.08 -0.57
C PHE A 165 3.08 -13.94 0.57
N ASN A 166 2.56 -13.32 1.63
CA ASN A 166 1.97 -14.07 2.74
C ASN A 166 0.74 -14.88 2.33
N PHE A 167 -0.11 -14.35 1.45
CA PHE A 167 -1.26 -15.08 0.93
C PHE A 167 -0.84 -16.32 0.15
N PHE A 168 0.07 -16.17 -0.82
CA PHE A 168 0.56 -17.31 -1.61
C PHE A 168 1.40 -18.27 -0.79
N ALA A 169 2.20 -17.79 0.18
CA ALA A 169 2.95 -18.64 1.09
C ALA A 169 2.00 -19.51 1.95
N LYS A 170 0.97 -18.89 2.54
CA LYS A 170 -0.05 -19.64 3.29
C LYS A 170 -0.76 -20.65 2.39
N MET A 171 -1.15 -20.27 1.18
CA MET A 171 -1.76 -21.20 0.22
C MET A 171 -0.83 -22.38 -0.09
N ALA A 172 0.46 -22.13 -0.30
CA ALA A 172 1.45 -23.15 -0.59
C ALA A 172 1.67 -24.15 0.56
N THR A 173 1.35 -23.78 1.81
CA THR A 173 1.43 -24.73 2.96
C THR A 173 0.29 -25.74 3.00
N ILE A 174 -0.87 -25.42 2.40
CA ILE A 174 -2.10 -26.21 2.51
C ILE A 174 -2.57 -26.80 1.18
N ALA A 175 -2.16 -26.22 0.04
CA ALA A 175 -2.59 -26.62 -1.28
C ALA A 175 -1.43 -27.23 -2.11
N PRO A 176 -1.67 -28.32 -2.87
CA PRO A 176 -0.66 -28.91 -3.73
C PRO A 176 -0.37 -28.08 -4.99
N PHE A 177 -1.26 -27.14 -5.31
CA PHE A 177 -1.17 -26.27 -6.49
C PHE A 177 -1.34 -24.82 -6.12
N LEU A 178 -0.57 -23.94 -6.77
CA LEU A 178 -0.75 -22.50 -6.75
C LEU A 178 -1.32 -22.03 -8.10
N PRO A 179 -2.34 -21.14 -8.09
CA PRO A 179 -2.94 -20.64 -9.33
C PRO A 179 -1.99 -19.68 -10.04
N LEU A 180 -1.71 -19.96 -11.31
CA LEU A 180 -0.90 -19.13 -12.19
C LEU A 180 -1.79 -18.52 -13.26
N ILE A 181 -2.47 -17.43 -12.91
CA ILE A 181 -3.43 -16.74 -13.78
C ILE A 181 -2.71 -16.19 -15.01
N GLY A 182 -3.28 -16.43 -16.22
CA GLY A 182 -2.72 -15.97 -17.48
C GLY A 182 -1.33 -16.54 -17.80
N GLY A 183 -0.97 -17.72 -17.23
CA GLY A 183 0.35 -18.32 -17.37
C GLY A 183 1.46 -17.57 -16.64
N GLY A 184 1.11 -16.61 -15.78
CA GLY A 184 2.05 -15.86 -14.96
C GLY A 184 2.97 -14.94 -15.73
N LYS A 185 2.58 -14.47 -16.91
CA LYS A 185 3.38 -13.58 -17.77
C LYS A 185 3.39 -12.14 -17.31
N THR A 186 2.38 -11.72 -16.56
CA THR A 186 2.26 -10.36 -16.01
C THR A 186 3.51 -10.00 -15.23
N ARG A 187 4.07 -8.83 -15.50
CA ARG A 187 5.29 -8.33 -14.87
C ARG A 187 4.95 -7.44 -13.67
N PHE A 188 5.74 -7.56 -12.63
CA PHE A 188 5.67 -6.78 -11.41
C PHE A 188 7.04 -6.22 -11.07
N GLN A 189 7.05 -5.07 -10.41
CA GLN A 189 8.27 -4.48 -9.86
C GLN A 189 8.06 -4.23 -8.35
N PRO A 190 7.99 -5.30 -7.52
CA PRO A 190 7.62 -5.20 -6.11
C PRO A 190 8.54 -4.23 -5.37
N VAL A 191 7.96 -3.38 -4.52
CA VAL A 191 8.69 -2.40 -3.73
C VAL A 191 8.62 -2.74 -2.24
N TYR A 192 9.75 -2.65 -1.53
CA TYR A 192 9.80 -2.91 -0.10
C TYR A 192 9.04 -1.84 0.69
N VAL A 193 8.29 -2.25 1.72
CA VAL A 193 7.53 -1.32 2.57
C VAL A 193 8.41 -0.25 3.21
N GLY A 194 9.63 -0.60 3.60
CA GLY A 194 10.61 0.35 4.13
C GLY A 194 10.98 1.44 3.14
N ASP A 195 11.10 1.11 1.84
CA ASP A 195 11.41 2.09 0.80
C ASP A 195 10.22 3.01 0.50
N VAL A 196 8.99 2.47 0.56
CA VAL A 196 7.77 3.30 0.49
C VAL A 196 7.73 4.29 1.65
N VAL A 197 8.09 3.86 2.87
CA VAL A 197 8.17 4.74 4.05
C VAL A 197 9.26 5.79 3.89
N LYS A 198 10.45 5.40 3.39
CA LYS A 198 11.53 6.37 3.06
C LYS A 198 11.03 7.41 2.04
N ALA A 199 10.28 6.99 1.01
CA ALA A 199 9.71 7.88 -0.01
C ALA A 199 8.70 8.87 0.58
N ILE A 200 7.82 8.42 1.47
CA ILE A 200 6.88 9.31 2.18
C ILE A 200 7.66 10.37 2.99
N ILE A 201 8.67 9.95 3.74
CA ILE A 201 9.48 10.87 4.56
C ILE A 201 10.27 11.84 3.70
N ALA A 202 10.85 11.38 2.59
CA ALA A 202 11.55 12.25 1.63
C ALA A 202 10.58 13.30 1.06
N SER A 203 9.35 12.91 0.72
CA SER A 203 8.31 13.83 0.23
C SER A 203 7.91 14.91 1.26
N LEU A 204 8.10 14.64 2.55
CA LEU A 204 7.82 15.61 3.61
C LEU A 204 8.99 16.53 3.90
N LYS A 205 10.24 16.08 3.74
CA LYS A 205 11.46 16.75 4.20
C LYS A 205 12.28 17.41 3.09
N GLN A 206 12.20 16.90 1.86
CA GLN A 206 12.97 17.49 0.74
C GLN A 206 12.46 18.89 0.37
N PRO A 207 13.30 19.72 -0.30
CA PRO A 207 12.90 21.02 -0.83
C PRO A 207 11.61 20.93 -1.64
N THR A 208 10.78 21.98 -1.56
CA THR A 208 9.44 22.01 -2.16
C THR A 208 9.48 21.76 -3.66
N GLU A 209 10.41 22.36 -4.36
CA GLU A 209 10.58 22.26 -5.81
C GLU A 209 10.90 20.83 -6.29
N HIS A 210 11.38 19.97 -5.39
CA HIS A 210 11.72 18.59 -5.72
C HIS A 210 10.52 17.64 -5.62
N VAL A 211 9.52 17.95 -4.78
CA VAL A 211 8.48 16.98 -4.43
C VAL A 211 7.06 17.50 -4.58
N GLN A 212 6.81 18.80 -4.39
CA GLN A 212 5.45 19.35 -4.45
C GLN A 212 4.88 19.33 -5.86
N GLY A 213 3.58 19.03 -5.97
CA GLY A 213 2.86 18.92 -7.24
C GLY A 213 3.32 17.77 -8.12
N LYS A 214 4.11 16.81 -7.59
CA LYS A 214 4.67 15.71 -8.38
C LYS A 214 4.05 14.36 -8.02
N ILE A 215 4.07 13.50 -9.03
CA ILE A 215 3.69 12.09 -8.91
C ILE A 215 4.96 11.26 -9.06
N PHE A 216 5.25 10.40 -8.06
CA PHE A 216 6.38 9.48 -8.06
C PHE A 216 5.90 8.04 -8.24
N GLU A 217 6.53 7.28 -9.13
CA GLU A 217 6.31 5.86 -9.31
C GLU A 217 7.33 5.06 -8.51
N LEU A 218 6.86 4.24 -7.56
CA LEU A 218 7.74 3.51 -6.65
C LEU A 218 7.78 2.03 -7.04
N GLY A 219 8.83 1.65 -7.77
CA GLY A 219 9.17 0.25 -8.09
C GLY A 219 10.41 -0.18 -7.33
N GLY A 220 10.54 -1.50 -7.10
CA GLY A 220 11.74 -2.08 -6.52
C GLY A 220 12.91 -2.12 -7.51
N ASP A 221 13.95 -2.86 -7.15
CA ASP A 221 15.21 -2.96 -7.88
C ASP A 221 15.08 -3.65 -9.24
N GLN A 222 14.20 -4.68 -9.32
CA GLN A 222 14.06 -5.53 -10.50
C GLN A 222 12.60 -5.79 -10.88
N VAL A 223 12.41 -6.16 -12.15
CA VAL A 223 11.13 -6.58 -12.71
C VAL A 223 11.04 -8.10 -12.76
N TYR A 224 9.98 -8.65 -12.22
CA TYR A 224 9.72 -10.08 -12.14
C TYR A 224 8.42 -10.45 -12.84
N SER A 225 8.35 -11.63 -13.47
CA SER A 225 7.07 -12.19 -13.88
C SER A 225 6.33 -12.74 -12.65
N PHE A 226 5.00 -12.79 -12.69
CA PHE A 226 4.20 -13.41 -11.63
C PHE A 226 4.66 -14.85 -11.36
N LYS A 227 5.00 -15.59 -12.44
CA LYS A 227 5.57 -16.95 -12.33
C LYS A 227 6.88 -16.95 -11.54
N SER A 228 7.82 -16.05 -11.85
CA SER A 228 9.11 -16.00 -11.14
C SER A 228 8.95 -15.61 -9.67
N LEU A 229 8.00 -14.73 -9.32
CA LEU A 229 7.71 -14.39 -7.93
C LEU A 229 7.20 -15.60 -7.15
N LEU A 230 6.30 -16.43 -7.74
CA LEU A 230 5.82 -17.65 -7.09
C LEU A 230 6.91 -18.73 -6.99
N GLN A 231 7.83 -18.79 -7.95
CA GLN A 231 8.98 -19.68 -7.87
C GLN A 231 9.95 -19.28 -6.75
N LYS A 232 10.26 -18.00 -6.61
CA LYS A 232 11.04 -17.46 -5.47
C LYS A 232 10.37 -17.76 -4.13
N LEU A 233 9.05 -17.52 -4.04
CA LEU A 233 8.27 -17.87 -2.86
C LEU A 233 8.42 -19.36 -2.50
N ALA A 234 8.28 -20.27 -3.46
CA ALA A 234 8.45 -21.71 -3.25
C ALA A 234 9.86 -22.05 -2.76
N GLN A 235 10.88 -21.39 -3.30
CA GLN A 235 12.28 -21.55 -2.88
C GLN A 235 12.47 -21.16 -1.41
N PHE A 236 11.97 -19.99 -0.98
CA PHE A 236 12.16 -19.49 0.39
C PHE A 236 11.30 -20.24 1.42
N THR A 237 10.11 -20.67 1.04
CA THR A 237 9.22 -21.47 1.92
C THR A 237 9.56 -22.96 1.91
N GLY A 238 10.38 -23.45 0.96
CA GLY A 238 10.69 -24.87 0.80
C GLY A 238 9.49 -25.71 0.40
N THR A 239 8.47 -25.12 -0.25
CA THR A 239 7.24 -25.83 -0.63
C THR A 239 7.40 -26.50 -2.01
N LYS A 240 6.67 -27.61 -2.22
CA LYS A 240 6.62 -28.36 -3.49
C LYS A 240 5.36 -28.09 -4.30
N SER A 241 4.60 -27.02 -3.96
CA SER A 241 3.38 -26.71 -4.68
C SER A 241 3.65 -26.47 -6.16
N ARG A 242 2.90 -27.16 -7.02
CA ARG A 242 3.01 -26.98 -8.47
C ARG A 242 2.25 -25.75 -8.92
N LEU A 243 2.75 -25.07 -9.95
CA LEU A 243 2.07 -23.94 -10.55
C LEU A 243 1.04 -24.45 -11.57
N LEU A 244 -0.24 -24.14 -11.35
CA LEU A 244 -1.34 -24.53 -12.24
C LEU A 244 -1.78 -23.32 -13.05
N THR A 245 -1.57 -23.35 -14.36
CA THR A 245 -2.00 -22.27 -15.25
C THR A 245 -3.52 -22.21 -15.34
N ILE A 246 -4.06 -21.03 -15.04
CA ILE A 246 -5.49 -20.71 -15.15
C ILE A 246 -5.67 -19.64 -16.22
N PRO A 247 -6.35 -19.94 -17.36
CA PRO A 247 -6.68 -18.93 -18.37
C PRO A 247 -7.52 -17.78 -17.81
N PHE A 248 -7.35 -16.57 -18.34
CA PHE A 248 -8.08 -15.38 -17.87
C PHE A 248 -9.61 -15.53 -17.86
N PRO A 249 -10.27 -16.15 -18.88
CA PRO A 249 -11.70 -16.35 -18.83
C PRO A 249 -12.15 -17.18 -17.62
N ILE A 250 -11.43 -18.28 -17.33
CA ILE A 250 -11.72 -19.13 -16.15
C ILE A 250 -11.48 -18.38 -14.86
N ALA A 251 -10.34 -17.66 -14.75
CA ALA A 251 -10.04 -16.84 -13.59
C ALA A 251 -11.12 -15.76 -13.35
N LYS A 252 -11.69 -15.17 -14.42
CA LYS A 252 -12.78 -14.19 -14.32
C LYS A 252 -14.05 -14.82 -13.73
N ILE A 253 -14.42 -16.03 -14.15
CA ILE A 253 -15.56 -16.76 -13.59
C ILE A 253 -15.31 -17.08 -12.12
N GLN A 254 -14.11 -17.57 -11.77
CA GLN A 254 -13.72 -17.82 -10.39
C GLN A 254 -13.78 -16.52 -9.55
N GLY A 255 -13.27 -15.40 -10.07
CA GLY A 255 -13.34 -14.11 -9.42
C GLY A 255 -14.76 -13.64 -9.15
N ALA A 256 -15.68 -13.87 -10.10
CA ALA A 256 -17.10 -13.52 -9.96
C ALA A 256 -17.78 -14.27 -8.80
N ILE A 257 -17.32 -15.47 -8.47
CA ILE A 257 -17.84 -16.27 -7.34
C ILE A 257 -17.08 -15.94 -6.05
N LEU A 258 -15.74 -15.97 -6.09
CA LEU A 258 -14.89 -15.84 -4.90
C LEU A 258 -14.92 -14.45 -4.26
N GLN A 259 -15.31 -13.40 -5.00
CA GLN A 259 -15.43 -12.05 -4.45
C GLN A 259 -16.50 -11.91 -3.36
N TYR A 260 -17.50 -12.80 -3.33
CA TYR A 260 -18.56 -12.81 -2.31
C TYR A 260 -18.20 -13.63 -1.06
N LEU A 261 -17.08 -14.35 -1.08
CA LEU A 261 -16.62 -15.09 0.09
C LEU A 261 -15.91 -14.15 1.09
N PRO A 262 -15.98 -14.44 2.39
CA PRO A 262 -15.25 -13.69 3.40
C PRO A 262 -13.75 -13.63 3.07
N GLY A 263 -13.18 -12.42 3.07
CA GLY A 263 -11.78 -12.19 2.74
C GLY A 263 -11.49 -11.97 1.25
N SER A 264 -12.51 -12.01 0.36
CA SER A 264 -12.40 -11.70 -1.09
C SER A 264 -11.12 -12.26 -1.71
N LEU A 265 -11.02 -13.60 -1.77
CA LEU A 265 -9.79 -14.31 -2.19
C LEU A 265 -9.31 -13.92 -3.60
N LEU A 266 -10.24 -13.65 -4.49
CA LEU A 266 -10.00 -13.16 -5.86
C LEU A 266 -11.24 -12.40 -6.32
N THR A 267 -11.04 -11.22 -6.94
CA THR A 267 -12.13 -10.43 -7.53
C THR A 267 -11.99 -10.35 -9.05
N VAL A 268 -13.09 -10.06 -9.73
CA VAL A 268 -13.08 -9.83 -11.18
C VAL A 268 -12.14 -8.67 -11.54
N ASP A 269 -12.12 -7.63 -10.71
CA ASP A 269 -11.26 -6.46 -10.93
C ASP A 269 -9.77 -6.81 -10.77
N GLN A 270 -9.41 -7.64 -9.77
CA GLN A 270 -8.04 -8.14 -9.63
C GLN A 270 -7.58 -8.97 -10.84
N VAL A 271 -8.47 -9.81 -11.39
CA VAL A 271 -8.18 -10.53 -12.64
C VAL A 271 -7.98 -9.58 -13.82
N GLN A 272 -8.73 -8.47 -13.86
CA GLN A 272 -8.54 -7.43 -14.87
C GLN A 272 -7.21 -6.69 -14.71
N GLN A 273 -6.79 -6.39 -13.46
CA GLN A 273 -5.49 -5.80 -13.17
C GLN A 273 -4.33 -6.70 -13.62
N LEU A 274 -4.44 -8.03 -13.41
CA LEU A 274 -3.43 -9.01 -13.84
C LEU A 274 -3.21 -9.09 -15.36
N LYS A 275 -4.03 -8.44 -16.19
CA LYS A 275 -3.79 -8.35 -17.63
C LYS A 275 -2.78 -7.27 -18.01
N ASN A 276 -2.48 -6.36 -17.11
CA ASN A 276 -1.54 -5.27 -17.30
C ASN A 276 -0.34 -5.44 -16.37
N ASP A 277 0.82 -5.03 -16.84
CA ASP A 277 2.03 -5.03 -16.04
C ASP A 277 1.94 -3.99 -14.91
N ASN A 278 2.51 -4.30 -13.76
CA ASN A 278 2.62 -3.41 -12.62
C ASN A 278 4.09 -3.02 -12.42
N VAL A 279 4.60 -2.25 -13.37
CA VAL A 279 6.00 -1.83 -13.51
C VAL A 279 6.04 -0.32 -13.68
N VAL A 280 7.06 0.36 -13.15
CA VAL A 280 7.25 1.80 -13.35
C VAL A 280 7.38 2.12 -14.84
N THR A 281 6.79 3.25 -15.26
CA THR A 281 6.75 3.62 -16.68
C THR A 281 8.07 4.24 -17.17
N GLY A 282 8.90 4.73 -16.24
CA GLY A 282 10.10 5.49 -16.54
C GLY A 282 9.83 6.93 -17.01
N THR A 283 8.57 7.35 -17.12
CA THR A 283 8.18 8.71 -17.52
C THR A 283 7.96 9.63 -16.32
N LYS A 284 7.79 9.08 -15.14
CA LYS A 284 7.63 9.80 -13.86
C LYS A 284 8.88 9.59 -13.01
N PRO A 285 9.21 10.55 -12.13
CA PRO A 285 10.28 10.36 -11.16
C PRO A 285 9.97 9.16 -10.24
N GLY A 286 11.01 8.54 -9.68
CA GLY A 286 10.90 7.34 -8.86
C GLY A 286 11.71 7.42 -7.56
N LEU A 287 12.03 6.27 -6.97
CA LEU A 287 12.79 6.18 -5.72
C LEU A 287 14.15 6.86 -5.81
N LYS A 288 14.85 6.73 -6.94
CA LYS A 288 16.19 7.32 -7.15
C LYS A 288 16.15 8.86 -7.10
N ASP A 289 15.09 9.48 -7.64
CA ASP A 289 14.90 10.94 -7.61
C ASP A 289 14.61 11.45 -6.18
N LEU A 290 14.16 10.56 -5.29
CA LEU A 290 14.02 10.81 -3.85
C LEU A 290 15.30 10.47 -3.06
N GLY A 291 16.39 10.08 -3.72
CA GLY A 291 17.65 9.67 -3.09
C GLY A 291 17.58 8.29 -2.42
N ILE A 292 16.68 7.42 -2.87
CA ILE A 292 16.44 6.11 -2.26
C ILE A 292 16.91 5.01 -3.20
N THR A 293 17.82 4.17 -2.73
CA THR A 293 18.19 2.91 -3.39
C THR A 293 17.20 1.84 -2.95
N PRO A 294 16.47 1.18 -3.88
CA PRO A 294 15.54 0.11 -3.55
C PRO A 294 16.24 -1.06 -2.89
N GLU A 295 15.60 -1.66 -1.89
CA GLU A 295 16.08 -2.88 -1.25
C GLU A 295 15.86 -4.09 -2.16
N ASP A 296 16.82 -5.02 -2.15
CA ASP A 296 16.75 -6.26 -2.91
C ASP A 296 15.65 -7.20 -2.35
N LEU A 297 14.80 -7.67 -3.26
CA LEU A 297 13.72 -8.61 -2.93
C LEU A 297 14.26 -9.88 -2.27
N ASP A 298 15.38 -10.41 -2.77
CA ASP A 298 15.98 -11.67 -2.28
C ASP A 298 16.64 -11.50 -0.90
N ALA A 299 17.00 -10.28 -0.52
CA ALA A 299 17.49 -9.99 0.83
C ALA A 299 16.35 -9.93 1.87
N ILE A 300 15.18 -9.43 1.49
CA ILE A 300 14.08 -9.20 2.43
C ILE A 300 13.13 -10.40 2.56
N LEU A 301 12.76 -11.08 1.45
CA LEU A 301 11.78 -12.17 1.48
C LEU A 301 12.13 -13.30 2.46
N PRO A 302 13.39 -13.76 2.59
CA PRO A 302 13.74 -14.81 3.54
C PRO A 302 13.48 -14.45 4.99
N SER A 303 13.57 -13.15 5.34
CA SER A 303 13.43 -12.69 6.73
C SER A 303 12.06 -13.02 7.34
N TYR A 304 11.02 -13.16 6.51
CA TYR A 304 9.67 -13.44 7.00
C TYR A 304 8.97 -14.65 6.35
N LEU A 305 9.38 -15.07 5.14
CA LEU A 305 8.77 -16.24 4.49
C LEU A 305 9.25 -17.58 5.08
N THR A 306 10.40 -17.59 5.74
CA THR A 306 10.91 -18.81 6.41
C THR A 306 9.98 -19.37 7.48
N ARG A 307 9.09 -18.53 8.05
CA ARG A 307 8.05 -19.00 8.99
C ARG A 307 7.03 -19.97 8.37
N PHE A 308 6.93 -20.02 7.04
CA PHE A 308 6.07 -20.94 6.32
C PHE A 308 6.78 -22.27 5.96
N ARG A 309 8.06 -22.46 6.33
CA ARG A 309 8.77 -23.73 6.17
C ARG A 309 8.15 -24.80 7.06
N GLY A 310 8.09 -26.04 6.53
CA GLY A 310 7.54 -27.16 7.28
C GLY A 310 6.04 -27.38 7.07
N GLY A 311 5.37 -26.65 6.18
CA GLY A 311 3.99 -26.94 5.78
C GLY A 311 3.83 -28.33 5.17
N ARG A 312 2.57 -28.81 5.00
CA ARG A 312 2.23 -30.15 4.51
C ARG A 312 2.94 -30.55 3.19
N PHE A 313 3.23 -29.57 2.35
CA PHE A 313 3.92 -29.74 1.05
C PHE A 313 5.36 -29.19 1.05
N ALA A 314 5.97 -29.04 2.22
CA ALA A 314 7.37 -28.63 2.32
C ALA A 314 8.34 -29.76 1.90
N PHE A 315 9.53 -29.38 1.46
CA PHE A 315 10.63 -30.33 1.27
C PHE A 315 11.02 -30.91 2.63
N LYS A 316 10.92 -32.23 2.81
CA LYS A 316 11.65 -32.87 3.91
C LYS A 316 13.14 -32.65 3.65
N ARG A 317 13.83 -31.99 4.58
CA ARG A 317 15.31 -32.00 4.58
C ARG A 317 15.73 -33.44 4.73
N THR A 318 16.31 -34.02 3.70
CA THR A 318 17.18 -35.18 3.89
C THR A 318 18.36 -34.71 4.73
N ALA A 319 18.49 -35.28 5.93
CA ALA A 319 19.60 -35.07 6.84
C ALA A 319 20.91 -35.47 6.19
#